data_abe2b7b3585740c79448911a6d40bef5
#
_entry.id   abe2b7b3585740c79448911a6d40bef5
#
_cell.length_a   1.000
_cell.length_b   1.000
_cell.length_c   1.000
_cell.angle_alpha   90.00
_cell.angle_beta   90.00
_cell.angle_gamma   90.00
#
_symmetry.space_group_name_H-M   'P 1'
#
loop_
_entity.id
_entity.type
_entity.pdbx_description
1 polymer ?
#
loop_
_entity_poly.entity_id
_entity_poly.type
_entity_poly.pdbx_seq_one_letter_code
_entity_poly.pdbx_strand_id
1 'polypeptide(L)'
;RNDIGIIDVDLVVDIGNSKTCAILFENPTGQQFHFNSVKKLELLDLSDPLKKYDDSFSTRLVFKSSNFVSGNQDINQLNKFIWPSPVRIGYEAESTINNSNVELKLSRETRTMNSSPKRYLWDEKIADLEWEYHLEDQEQPFQRVYKKGVSEQLNSDGTFCKDGIFGTEARYSRKSLMTFVYLEIFSHAFRQINSIDFRALHGNPSFRRKIRRVVVSCPTAMIKAEQIALRQCAEDAIKIINNLKSYSSNSTTNANKDIYDTEVSVIPSVKELSLNDDNLEQRNEWIYDEASAAQMVYLYGMIIDKFGGNAKKFYNVFKKVNENSSGGKNELRIASFDVGGGTSDLMITDYELKDSQYVELKPKPLYWESFKIAGDDLLEQIIQQVIIEGEPKNEAQQGCCGAIEQELRKLGRSNVGGVLNGFFGQDSNRIGYRGKLMRTNFVNQIALPIANEFMLRANKSSEVLLTYAD
;
A
#
# COMPACT_ATOMS: atom_id res chain seq x y z
N ARG A 1 -1.88 42.57 5.45
CA ARG A 1 -1.64 41.18 5.00
C ARG A 1 -2.94 40.45 5.18
N ASN A 2 -3.59 40.05 4.10
CA ASN A 2 -4.83 39.26 4.20
C ASN A 2 -4.43 37.93 4.80
N ASP A 3 -5.04 37.56 5.91
CA ASP A 3 -4.90 36.23 6.49
C ASP A 3 -5.41 35.22 5.45
N ILE A 4 -4.46 34.51 4.83
CA ILE A 4 -4.80 33.46 3.90
C ILE A 4 -5.29 32.30 4.74
N GLY A 5 -6.58 31.99 4.64
CA GLY A 5 -7.19 30.90 5.39
C GLY A 5 -6.52 29.56 5.10
N ILE A 6 -6.53 28.67 6.08
CA ILE A 6 -6.03 27.29 5.95
C ILE A 6 -7.24 26.37 6.04
N ILE A 7 -7.31 25.38 5.15
CA ILE A 7 -8.34 24.34 5.16
C ILE A 7 -7.69 23.03 5.56
N ASP A 8 -8.25 22.38 6.56
CA ASP A 8 -7.81 21.07 7.03
C ASP A 8 -8.26 19.97 6.08
N VAL A 9 -7.35 19.04 5.82
CA VAL A 9 -7.59 17.84 4.99
C VAL A 9 -7.25 16.61 5.82
N ASP A 10 -8.12 15.62 5.78
CA ASP A 10 -7.86 14.31 6.36
C ASP A 10 -7.40 13.36 5.24
N LEU A 11 -6.35 12.59 5.50
CA LEU A 11 -5.86 11.52 4.65
C LEU A 11 -6.22 10.17 5.28
N VAL A 12 -6.91 9.33 4.55
CA VAL A 12 -7.18 7.95 4.95
C VAL A 12 -6.37 7.02 4.08
N VAL A 13 -5.65 6.10 4.69
CA VAL A 13 -4.75 5.17 3.98
C VAL A 13 -5.09 3.74 4.38
N ASP A 14 -5.39 2.94 3.39
CA ASP A 14 -5.53 1.50 3.48
C ASP A 14 -4.37 0.83 2.73
N ILE A 15 -3.44 0.24 3.48
CA ILE A 15 -2.28 -0.46 2.93
C ILE A 15 -2.53 -1.95 2.97
N GLY A 16 -2.93 -2.51 1.83
CA GLY A 16 -3.04 -3.95 1.67
C GLY A 16 -1.69 -4.62 1.33
N ASN A 17 -1.67 -5.95 1.36
CA ASN A 17 -0.49 -6.72 0.95
C ASN A 17 -0.23 -6.60 -0.55
N SER A 18 -1.27 -6.62 -1.38
CA SER A 18 -1.16 -6.54 -2.84
C SER A 18 -1.39 -5.14 -3.37
N LYS A 19 -2.42 -4.46 -2.87
CA LYS A 19 -2.80 -3.10 -3.31
C LYS A 19 -2.98 -2.17 -2.14
N THR A 20 -2.66 -0.92 -2.38
CA THR A 20 -2.86 0.21 -1.46
C THR A 20 -3.88 1.17 -2.05
N CYS A 21 -4.73 1.71 -1.21
CA CYS A 21 -5.67 2.77 -1.55
C CYS A 21 -5.52 3.93 -0.55
N ALA A 22 -5.64 5.16 -1.03
CA ALA A 22 -5.68 6.32 -0.16
C ALA A 22 -6.66 7.36 -0.69
N ILE A 23 -7.32 8.05 0.23
CA ILE A 23 -8.30 9.09 -0.07
C ILE A 23 -8.04 10.34 0.76
N LEU A 24 -8.39 11.46 0.19
CA LEU A 24 -8.28 12.79 0.77
C LEU A 24 -9.66 13.42 0.86
N PHE A 25 -9.98 14.08 1.96
CA PHE A 25 -11.17 14.87 2.04
C PHE A 25 -10.98 16.11 2.91
N GLU A 26 -11.56 17.21 2.45
CA GLU A 26 -11.65 18.44 3.23
C GLU A 26 -12.74 18.28 4.28
N ASN A 27 -12.45 18.71 5.49
CA ASN A 27 -13.44 18.76 6.57
C ASN A 27 -13.77 20.23 6.88
N PRO A 28 -14.65 20.86 6.09
CA PRO A 28 -15.05 22.23 6.34
C PRO A 28 -15.88 22.28 7.64
N THR A 29 -15.44 23.11 8.58
CA THR A 29 -16.16 23.34 9.83
C THR A 29 -17.61 23.73 9.56
N GLY A 30 -18.57 22.95 10.08
CA GLY A 30 -20.00 23.26 10.03
C GLY A 30 -20.75 22.78 8.77
N GLN A 31 -20.11 22.06 7.86
CA GLN A 31 -20.81 21.43 6.72
C GLN A 31 -21.03 19.93 6.97
N GLN A 32 -22.15 19.44 6.44
CA GLN A 32 -22.45 18.01 6.45
C GLN A 32 -21.47 17.27 5.52
N PHE A 33 -20.94 16.14 5.96
CA PHE A 33 -20.08 15.29 5.14
C PHE A 33 -20.83 14.76 3.94
N HIS A 34 -20.23 14.86 2.76
CA HIS A 34 -20.72 14.27 1.52
C HIS A 34 -19.63 13.43 0.87
N PHE A 35 -19.94 12.20 0.46
CA PHE A 35 -18.99 11.33 -0.23
C PHE A 35 -18.41 11.96 -1.52
N ASN A 36 -19.16 12.85 -2.16
CA ASN A 36 -18.68 13.56 -3.36
C ASN A 36 -17.49 14.50 -3.09
N SER A 37 -17.23 14.84 -1.82
CA SER A 37 -16.08 15.66 -1.43
C SER A 37 -14.79 14.84 -1.27
N VAL A 38 -14.90 13.51 -1.31
CA VAL A 38 -13.74 12.60 -1.22
C VAL A 38 -13.00 12.55 -2.55
N LYS A 39 -11.68 12.66 -2.49
CA LYS A 39 -10.79 12.51 -3.66
C LYS A 39 -9.81 11.38 -3.44
N LYS A 40 -9.59 10.59 -4.46
CA LYS A 40 -8.54 9.58 -4.45
C LYS A 40 -7.17 10.24 -4.41
N LEU A 41 -6.21 9.59 -3.78
CA LEU A 41 -4.81 10.01 -3.86
C LEU A 41 -4.30 9.78 -5.28
N GLU A 42 -3.72 10.81 -5.87
CA GLU A 42 -3.02 10.75 -7.16
C GLU A 42 -1.53 10.47 -6.94
N LEU A 43 -1.05 9.38 -7.47
CA LEU A 43 0.38 9.15 -7.63
C LEU A 43 0.86 9.84 -8.91
N LEU A 44 1.89 10.65 -8.76
CA LEU A 44 2.57 11.26 -9.89
C LEU A 44 3.72 10.36 -10.31
N ASP A 45 3.83 10.06 -11.61
CA ASP A 45 5.04 9.45 -12.13
C ASP A 45 6.16 10.51 -12.17
N LEU A 46 7.18 10.33 -11.34
CA LEU A 46 8.25 11.32 -11.25
C LEU A 46 9.19 11.28 -12.47
N SER A 47 9.18 10.20 -13.23
CA SER A 47 9.89 10.07 -14.51
C SER A 47 9.13 10.77 -15.65
N ASP A 48 7.80 10.82 -15.54
CA ASP A 48 6.92 11.50 -16.51
C ASP A 48 5.81 12.26 -15.76
N PRO A 49 6.08 13.49 -15.29
CA PRO A 49 5.15 14.28 -14.46
C PRO A 49 3.79 14.59 -15.08
N LEU A 50 3.59 14.32 -16.36
CA LEU A 50 2.30 14.45 -17.01
C LEU A 50 1.38 13.25 -16.71
N LYS A 51 1.93 12.11 -16.31
CA LYS A 51 1.18 10.93 -15.92
C LYS A 51 0.79 10.98 -14.45
N LYS A 52 -0.51 10.82 -14.21
CA LYS A 52 -1.11 10.76 -12.89
C LYS A 52 -1.96 9.50 -12.79
N TYR A 53 -1.91 8.82 -11.69
CA TYR A 53 -2.65 7.61 -11.42
C TYR A 53 -3.47 7.79 -10.13
N ASP A 54 -4.79 7.68 -10.22
CA ASP A 54 -5.74 7.90 -9.12
C ASP A 54 -6.51 6.64 -8.69
N ASP A 55 -6.08 5.49 -9.17
CA ASP A 55 -6.64 4.20 -8.76
C ASP A 55 -5.87 3.58 -7.58
N SER A 56 -6.41 2.47 -7.04
CA SER A 56 -5.63 1.64 -6.13
C SER A 56 -4.38 1.14 -6.83
N PHE A 57 -3.24 1.24 -6.15
CA PHE A 57 -1.93 0.91 -6.72
C PHE A 57 -1.29 -0.26 -6.01
N SER A 58 -0.37 -0.95 -6.69
CA SER A 58 0.34 -2.08 -6.09
C SER A 58 1.20 -1.65 -4.92
N THR A 59 1.21 -2.47 -3.87
CA THR A 59 2.05 -2.25 -2.68
C THR A 59 3.46 -2.81 -2.93
N ARG A 60 4.05 -2.38 -4.06
CA ARG A 60 5.44 -2.66 -4.44
C ARG A 60 6.23 -1.38 -4.34
N LEU A 61 7.48 -1.50 -3.90
CA LEU A 61 8.40 -0.37 -3.86
C LEU A 61 9.70 -0.71 -4.56
N VAL A 62 10.31 0.31 -5.14
CA VAL A 62 11.65 0.26 -5.72
C VAL A 62 12.45 1.46 -5.23
N PHE A 63 13.71 1.23 -4.86
CA PHE A 63 14.63 2.34 -4.64
C PHE A 63 15.02 2.94 -5.98
N LYS A 64 14.63 4.17 -6.21
CA LYS A 64 14.92 4.93 -7.43
C LYS A 64 15.37 6.33 -7.04
N SER A 65 16.47 6.79 -7.60
CA SER A 65 16.99 8.13 -7.32
C SER A 65 15.97 9.20 -7.70
N SER A 66 15.82 10.18 -6.82
CA SER A 66 14.91 11.32 -7.01
C SER A 66 15.59 12.58 -7.45
N ASN A 67 16.82 12.49 -7.93
CA ASN A 67 17.56 13.66 -8.38
C ASN A 67 17.12 14.07 -9.78
N PHE A 68 16.23 15.05 -9.86
CA PHE A 68 15.85 15.71 -11.12
C PHE A 68 16.91 16.73 -11.54
N VAL A 69 18.10 16.30 -11.87
CA VAL A 69 19.14 17.15 -12.46
C VAL A 69 19.36 16.69 -13.90
N SER A 70 18.77 17.40 -14.82
CA SER A 70 19.13 17.28 -16.24
C SER A 70 20.49 17.95 -16.48
N GLY A 71 21.48 17.15 -16.88
CA GLY A 71 22.75 17.64 -17.39
C GLY A 71 23.83 17.90 -16.33
N ASN A 72 25.09 17.88 -16.78
CA ASN A 72 26.34 18.11 -16.06
C ASN A 72 26.45 19.51 -15.44
N GLN A 73 25.50 19.93 -14.60
CA GLN A 73 25.59 21.22 -13.91
C GLN A 73 25.98 21.03 -12.43
N ASP A 74 26.91 21.85 -12.02
CA ASP A 74 27.52 21.93 -10.71
C ASP A 74 26.54 21.69 -9.54
N ILE A 75 27.00 20.87 -8.62
CA ILE A 75 26.32 20.45 -7.36
C ILE A 75 25.85 21.64 -6.51
N ASN A 76 26.29 22.85 -6.79
CA ASN A 76 26.08 24.06 -6.01
C ASN A 76 24.91 24.96 -6.44
N GLN A 77 24.09 24.58 -7.42
CA GLN A 77 22.95 25.42 -7.80
C GLN A 77 21.72 25.16 -6.94
N LEU A 78 21.28 26.21 -6.29
CA LEU A 78 20.26 26.33 -5.24
C LEU A 78 18.80 25.96 -5.65
N ASN A 79 18.55 25.44 -6.84
CA ASN A 79 17.20 25.17 -7.39
C ASN A 79 16.93 23.69 -7.64
N LYS A 80 17.49 22.79 -6.80
CA LYS A 80 17.20 21.36 -6.91
C LYS A 80 15.88 21.05 -6.21
N PHE A 81 14.89 20.60 -6.97
CA PHE A 81 13.73 19.95 -6.37
C PHE A 81 14.15 18.58 -5.87
N ILE A 82 14.09 18.35 -4.57
CA ILE A 82 14.37 17.07 -3.96
C ILE A 82 13.06 16.47 -3.51
N TRP A 83 12.71 15.30 -4.08
CA TRP A 83 11.59 14.54 -3.59
C TRP A 83 11.92 13.90 -2.24
N PRO A 84 11.05 13.98 -1.22
CA PRO A 84 11.42 13.58 0.14
C PRO A 84 11.51 12.06 0.36
N SER A 85 11.11 11.24 -0.60
CA SER A 85 11.18 9.78 -0.47
C SER A 85 12.25 9.17 -1.40
N PRO A 86 13.05 8.20 -0.93
CA PRO A 86 14.06 7.52 -1.75
C PRO A 86 13.48 6.35 -2.56
N VAL A 87 12.19 6.06 -2.42
CA VAL A 87 11.52 4.97 -3.11
C VAL A 87 10.42 5.48 -4.03
N ARG A 88 10.00 4.61 -4.97
CA ARG A 88 8.79 4.75 -5.76
C ARG A 88 7.85 3.61 -5.43
N ILE A 89 6.54 3.86 -5.58
CA ILE A 89 5.48 2.87 -5.36
C ILE A 89 4.54 2.83 -6.55
N GLY A 90 3.64 1.84 -6.57
CA GLY A 90 2.59 1.74 -7.59
C GLY A 90 3.12 1.58 -9.00
N TYR A 91 2.51 2.26 -9.95
CA TYR A 91 2.80 2.12 -11.39
C TYR A 91 4.24 2.46 -11.77
N GLU A 92 4.84 3.47 -11.17
CA GLU A 92 6.24 3.81 -11.45
C GLU A 92 7.18 2.70 -10.98
N ALA A 93 6.91 2.12 -9.80
CA ALA A 93 7.67 0.97 -9.32
C ALA A 93 7.49 -0.26 -10.21
N GLU A 94 6.26 -0.58 -10.61
CA GLU A 94 5.97 -1.69 -11.52
C GLU A 94 6.66 -1.51 -12.88
N SER A 95 6.55 -0.33 -13.47
CA SER A 95 7.23 -0.02 -14.75
C SER A 95 8.74 -0.17 -14.64
N THR A 96 9.34 0.32 -13.54
CA THR A 96 10.77 0.17 -13.29
C THR A 96 11.18 -1.30 -13.17
N ILE A 97 10.41 -2.11 -12.42
CA ILE A 97 10.67 -3.54 -12.23
C ILE A 97 10.51 -4.30 -13.55
N ASN A 98 9.45 -4.01 -14.30
CA ASN A 98 9.14 -4.72 -15.55
C ASN A 98 10.13 -4.41 -16.68
N ASN A 99 10.67 -3.19 -16.70
CA ASN A 99 11.61 -2.75 -17.75
C ASN A 99 13.08 -3.05 -17.41
N SER A 100 13.39 -3.60 -16.23
CA SER A 100 14.75 -3.84 -15.78
C SER A 100 15.41 -5.07 -16.42
N ASN A 101 15.64 -5.03 -17.72
CA ASN A 101 16.43 -6.05 -18.44
C ASN A 101 17.92 -6.02 -18.08
N VAL A 102 18.35 -5.00 -17.35
CA VAL A 102 19.76 -4.74 -17.05
C VAL A 102 20.31 -5.71 -16.00
N GLU A 103 19.44 -6.18 -15.11
CA GLU A 103 19.84 -7.07 -14.02
C GLU A 103 20.47 -8.39 -14.49
N LEU A 104 20.09 -8.88 -15.69
CA LEU A 104 20.68 -10.11 -16.26
C LEU A 104 22.18 -9.98 -16.55
N LYS A 105 22.71 -8.77 -16.65
CA LYS A 105 24.14 -8.49 -16.89
C LYS A 105 24.96 -8.45 -15.61
N LEU A 106 24.32 -8.40 -14.44
CA LEU A 106 25.02 -8.30 -13.17
C LEU A 106 25.64 -9.61 -12.75
N SER A 107 26.81 -9.52 -12.16
CA SER A 107 27.54 -10.64 -11.57
C SER A 107 27.29 -10.83 -10.07
N ARG A 108 26.54 -9.91 -9.44
CA ARG A 108 26.31 -9.89 -8.00
C ARG A 108 24.84 -9.73 -7.65
N GLU A 109 24.48 -10.15 -6.45
CA GLU A 109 23.13 -9.93 -5.89
C GLU A 109 22.95 -8.47 -5.53
N THR A 110 21.79 -7.91 -5.90
CA THR A 110 21.41 -6.54 -5.60
C THR A 110 20.05 -6.50 -4.89
N ARG A 111 19.80 -5.45 -4.13
CA ARG A 111 18.52 -5.19 -3.47
C ARG A 111 18.00 -3.85 -3.91
N THR A 112 17.06 -3.84 -4.82
CA THR A 112 16.47 -2.61 -5.34
C THR A 112 14.98 -2.50 -5.07
N MET A 113 14.31 -3.62 -4.82
CA MET A 113 12.86 -3.68 -4.71
C MET A 113 12.36 -4.58 -3.59
N ASN A 114 11.13 -4.35 -3.16
CA ASN A 114 10.38 -5.22 -2.27
C ASN A 114 8.89 -5.18 -2.64
N SER A 115 8.18 -6.26 -2.37
CA SER A 115 6.72 -6.34 -2.48
C SER A 115 6.12 -6.56 -1.10
N SER A 116 4.91 -6.06 -0.88
CA SER A 116 4.11 -6.30 0.33
C SER A 116 4.86 -5.99 1.64
N PRO A 117 5.40 -4.78 1.85
CA PRO A 117 6.18 -4.45 3.05
C PRO A 117 5.38 -4.63 4.35
N LYS A 118 4.05 -4.55 4.31
CA LYS A 118 3.17 -4.83 5.45
C LYS A 118 3.38 -6.23 6.05
N ARG A 119 3.76 -7.22 5.23
CA ARG A 119 4.06 -8.59 5.70
C ARG A 119 5.30 -8.69 6.58
N TYR A 120 6.15 -7.69 6.55
CA TYR A 120 7.46 -7.69 7.21
C TYR A 120 7.55 -6.70 8.37
N LEU A 121 6.43 -6.28 8.94
CA LEU A 121 6.38 -5.36 10.10
C LEU A 121 7.12 -5.89 11.34
N TRP A 122 7.26 -7.21 11.44
CA TRP A 122 8.00 -7.91 12.49
C TRP A 122 9.50 -8.09 12.19
N ASP A 123 9.95 -7.88 10.93
CA ASP A 123 11.32 -8.15 10.51
C ASP A 123 12.19 -6.89 10.69
N GLU A 124 12.75 -6.77 11.87
CA GLU A 124 13.69 -5.71 12.27
C GLU A 124 15.16 -6.06 11.95
N LYS A 125 15.41 -7.27 11.41
CA LYS A 125 16.76 -7.71 11.09
C LYS A 125 17.38 -6.82 10.02
N ILE A 126 18.54 -6.24 10.36
CA ILE A 126 19.32 -5.44 9.41
C ILE A 126 19.72 -6.33 8.23
N ALA A 127 19.55 -5.80 7.03
CA ALA A 127 19.90 -6.51 5.81
C ALA A 127 21.40 -6.81 5.73
N ASP A 128 21.75 -8.03 5.30
CA ASP A 128 23.15 -8.42 5.09
C ASP A 128 23.77 -7.69 3.89
N LEU A 129 22.93 -7.32 2.90
CA LEU A 129 23.34 -6.59 1.69
C LEU A 129 22.81 -5.16 1.74
N GLU A 130 23.58 -4.24 1.18
CA GLU A 130 23.21 -2.85 1.01
C GLU A 130 22.05 -2.74 -0.01
N TRP A 131 21.16 -1.75 0.21
CA TRP A 131 20.15 -1.39 -0.77
C TRP A 131 20.75 -0.53 -1.87
N GLU A 132 20.25 -0.68 -3.09
CA GLU A 132 20.73 0.03 -4.26
C GLU A 132 19.59 0.77 -4.97
N TYR A 133 19.88 1.99 -5.44
CA TYR A 133 18.97 2.72 -6.33
C TYR A 133 19.01 2.10 -7.72
N HIS A 134 17.85 1.93 -8.32
CA HIS A 134 17.72 1.65 -9.72
C HIS A 134 17.99 2.94 -10.51
N LEU A 135 18.89 2.88 -11.48
CA LEU A 135 19.23 3.98 -12.38
C LEU A 135 18.77 3.64 -13.81
N GLU A 136 18.49 4.66 -14.60
CA GLU A 136 18.16 4.49 -16.02
C GLU A 136 19.40 4.29 -16.89
N ASP A 137 20.60 4.44 -16.32
CA ASP A 137 21.86 4.24 -17.02
C ASP A 137 22.10 2.74 -17.28
N GLN A 138 22.28 2.37 -18.55
CA GLN A 138 22.51 0.99 -18.97
C GLN A 138 23.92 0.46 -18.64
N GLU A 139 24.90 1.34 -18.44
CA GLU A 139 26.27 0.95 -18.09
C GLU A 139 26.45 0.80 -16.58
N GLN A 140 25.78 1.65 -15.79
CA GLN A 140 25.81 1.60 -14.34
C GLN A 140 24.38 1.62 -13.78
N PRO A 141 23.64 0.51 -13.89
CA PRO A 141 22.20 0.50 -13.60
C PRO A 141 21.87 0.59 -12.11
N PHE A 142 22.86 0.46 -11.24
CA PHE A 142 22.65 0.46 -9.78
C PHE A 142 23.68 1.31 -9.06
N GLN A 143 23.18 2.06 -8.09
CA GLN A 143 23.98 2.85 -7.18
C GLN A 143 23.61 2.53 -5.74
N ARG A 144 24.58 2.31 -4.87
CA ARG A 144 24.35 2.09 -3.44
C ARG A 144 23.57 3.25 -2.82
N VAL A 145 22.63 2.90 -1.97
CA VAL A 145 21.89 3.89 -1.18
C VAL A 145 22.76 4.29 -0.01
N TYR A 146 23.27 5.51 -0.05
CA TYR A 146 23.92 6.10 1.11
C TYR A 146 22.92 6.90 1.92
N LYS A 147 23.07 6.90 3.24
CA LYS A 147 22.27 7.76 4.11
C LYS A 147 22.61 9.22 3.83
N LYS A 148 21.70 9.89 3.15
CA LYS A 148 21.82 11.29 2.75
C LYS A 148 20.45 11.94 2.67
N GLY A 149 20.31 13.14 3.24
CA GLY A 149 19.03 13.83 3.25
C GLY A 149 17.98 13.09 4.09
N VAL A 150 16.87 12.69 3.51
CA VAL A 150 15.79 11.98 4.23
C VAL A 150 16.28 10.70 4.89
N SER A 151 17.13 9.95 4.20
CA SER A 151 17.60 8.67 4.70
C SER A 151 18.56 8.79 5.89
N GLU A 152 19.13 9.97 6.16
CA GLU A 152 19.91 10.25 7.38
C GLU A 152 19.05 10.18 8.64
N GLN A 153 17.77 10.52 8.51
CA GLN A 153 16.82 10.59 9.62
C GLN A 153 16.13 9.25 9.91
N LEU A 154 16.58 8.18 9.28
CA LEU A 154 16.04 6.85 9.46
C LEU A 154 17.12 5.89 10.01
N ASN A 155 16.81 5.27 11.14
CA ASN A 155 17.57 4.13 11.63
C ASN A 155 17.38 2.92 10.69
N SER A 156 18.26 1.93 10.80
CA SER A 156 18.17 0.72 9.96
C SER A 156 16.91 -0.11 10.19
N ASP A 157 16.27 0.04 11.34
CA ASP A 157 14.99 -0.60 11.68
C ASP A 157 13.76 0.20 11.26
N GLY A 158 13.94 1.38 10.64
CA GLY A 158 12.86 2.24 10.17
C GLY A 158 12.35 3.27 11.15
N THR A 159 12.95 3.35 12.35
CA THR A 159 12.58 4.38 13.32
C THR A 159 13.23 5.73 13.03
N PHE A 160 12.57 6.80 13.46
CA PHE A 160 13.06 8.16 13.27
C PHE A 160 14.34 8.44 14.09
N CYS A 161 15.33 9.07 13.46
CA CYS A 161 16.57 9.53 14.08
C CYS A 161 16.70 11.04 13.90
N LYS A 162 16.54 11.79 14.99
CA LYS A 162 16.53 13.27 14.96
C LYS A 162 17.90 13.85 14.56
N ASP A 163 18.97 13.27 15.06
CA ASP A 163 20.32 13.80 14.88
C ASP A 163 20.95 13.42 13.54
N GLY A 164 20.32 12.50 12.83
CA GLY A 164 20.79 12.01 11.54
C GLY A 164 21.97 11.03 11.66
N ILE A 165 22.09 10.15 10.67
CA ILE A 165 23.21 9.22 10.50
C ILE A 165 23.83 9.49 9.13
N PHE A 166 25.02 10.09 9.11
CA PHE A 166 25.64 10.57 7.87
C PHE A 166 26.57 9.54 7.23
N GLY A 167 26.56 9.50 5.89
CA GLY A 167 27.65 8.94 5.09
C GLY A 167 27.81 7.43 5.15
N THR A 168 26.90 6.70 5.81
CA THR A 168 26.94 5.22 5.86
C THR A 168 26.08 4.62 4.74
N GLU A 169 26.51 3.44 4.27
CA GLU A 169 25.69 2.65 3.34
C GLU A 169 24.40 2.19 4.02
N ALA A 170 23.30 2.20 3.28
CA ALA A 170 22.01 1.88 3.83
C ALA A 170 21.78 0.35 3.88
N ARG A 171 21.61 -0.17 5.09
CA ARG A 171 21.28 -1.57 5.38
C ARG A 171 19.98 -1.62 6.14
N TYR A 172 18.90 -1.30 5.46
CA TYR A 172 17.58 -1.24 6.07
C TYR A 172 17.00 -2.62 6.32
N SER A 173 16.30 -2.81 7.44
CA SER A 173 15.43 -3.97 7.68
C SER A 173 14.22 -3.94 6.74
N ARG A 174 13.51 -5.05 6.60
CA ARG A 174 12.28 -5.07 5.80
C ARG A 174 11.17 -4.24 6.44
N LYS A 175 11.11 -4.15 7.77
CA LYS A 175 10.19 -3.26 8.49
C LYS A 175 10.37 -1.80 8.06
N SER A 176 11.60 -1.34 7.90
CA SER A 176 11.90 0.05 7.53
C SER A 176 11.29 0.46 6.19
N LEU A 177 11.07 -0.51 5.28
CA LEU A 177 10.46 -0.26 3.98
C LEU A 177 9.03 0.28 4.11
N MET A 178 8.33 -0.07 5.19
CA MET A 178 7.00 0.46 5.45
C MET A 178 7.02 1.97 5.75
N THR A 179 8.03 2.45 6.48
CA THR A 179 8.22 3.90 6.69
C THR A 179 8.47 4.62 5.36
N PHE A 180 9.24 4.03 4.44
CA PHE A 180 9.45 4.61 3.11
C PHE A 180 8.17 4.63 2.26
N VAL A 181 7.31 3.62 2.35
CA VAL A 181 6.00 3.63 1.68
C VAL A 181 5.14 4.79 2.18
N TYR A 182 5.08 5.00 3.50
CA TYR A 182 4.36 6.15 4.05
C TYR A 182 4.97 7.49 3.63
N LEU A 183 6.29 7.62 3.60
CA LEU A 183 6.95 8.83 3.11
C LEU A 183 6.54 9.15 1.67
N GLU A 184 6.47 8.13 0.82
CA GLU A 184 6.06 8.30 -0.57
C GLU A 184 4.60 8.72 -0.68
N ILE A 185 3.69 8.03 0.02
CA ILE A 185 2.26 8.36 0.08
C ILE A 185 2.05 9.79 0.56
N PHE A 186 2.70 10.18 1.65
CA PHE A 186 2.55 11.52 2.23
C PHE A 186 3.10 12.59 1.30
N SER A 187 4.21 12.33 0.62
CA SER A 187 4.79 13.25 -0.35
C SER A 187 3.83 13.55 -1.50
N HIS A 188 3.17 12.52 -2.04
CA HIS A 188 2.14 12.69 -3.06
C HIS A 188 0.91 13.42 -2.52
N ALA A 189 0.46 13.09 -1.30
CA ALA A 189 -0.68 13.74 -0.67
C ALA A 189 -0.43 15.24 -0.44
N PHE A 190 0.73 15.62 0.13
CA PHE A 190 1.10 17.03 0.35
C PHE A 190 1.18 17.81 -0.96
N ARG A 191 1.69 17.20 -2.02
CA ARG A 191 1.71 17.81 -3.35
C ARG A 191 0.30 18.00 -3.89
N GLN A 192 -0.55 16.97 -3.83
CA GLN A 192 -1.88 16.97 -4.42
C GLN A 192 -2.78 18.02 -3.78
N ILE A 193 -2.86 18.07 -2.45
CA ILE A 193 -3.78 19.01 -1.74
C ILE A 193 -3.46 20.48 -2.00
N ASN A 194 -2.21 20.81 -2.37
CA ASN A 194 -1.79 22.16 -2.70
C ASN A 194 -1.65 22.42 -4.20
N SER A 195 -1.99 21.45 -5.05
CA SER A 195 -2.07 21.66 -6.49
C SER A 195 -3.19 22.65 -6.86
N ILE A 196 -3.02 23.34 -7.97
CA ILE A 196 -4.02 24.31 -8.48
C ILE A 196 -5.34 23.57 -8.73
N ASP A 197 -5.26 22.41 -9.38
CA ASP A 197 -6.43 21.59 -9.74
C ASP A 197 -7.24 21.18 -8.52
N PHE A 198 -6.57 20.66 -7.47
CA PHE A 198 -7.24 20.24 -6.23
C PHE A 198 -7.92 21.43 -5.55
N ARG A 199 -7.24 22.55 -5.41
CA ARG A 199 -7.78 23.75 -4.76
C ARG A 199 -8.94 24.38 -5.54
N ALA A 200 -8.90 24.33 -6.88
CA ALA A 200 -9.97 24.88 -7.72
C ALA A 200 -11.28 24.09 -7.60
N LEU A 201 -11.21 22.76 -7.37
CA LEU A 201 -12.38 21.89 -7.26
C LEU A 201 -13.16 22.06 -5.95
N HIS A 202 -12.51 22.55 -4.89
CA HIS A 202 -13.06 22.53 -3.53
C HIS A 202 -13.50 23.89 -2.97
N GLY A 203 -13.63 24.90 -3.80
CA GLY A 203 -13.91 26.25 -3.33
C GLY A 203 -12.72 26.90 -2.60
N ASN A 204 -12.75 28.21 -2.43
CA ASN A 204 -11.65 28.97 -1.80
C ASN A 204 -10.26 28.58 -2.33
N PRO A 205 -10.01 28.70 -3.66
CA PRO A 205 -8.78 28.21 -4.29
C PRO A 205 -7.50 28.94 -3.81
N SER A 206 -7.68 30.14 -3.22
CA SER A 206 -6.59 30.90 -2.60
C SER A 206 -6.16 30.36 -1.24
N PHE A 207 -7.00 29.57 -0.56
CA PHE A 207 -6.69 29.03 0.73
C PHE A 207 -5.73 27.86 0.60
N ARG A 208 -4.77 27.77 1.51
CA ARG A 208 -3.83 26.63 1.59
C ARG A 208 -4.49 25.45 2.24
N ARG A 209 -4.11 24.24 1.82
CA ARG A 209 -4.54 22.98 2.41
C ARG A 209 -3.45 22.39 3.26
N LYS A 210 -3.86 21.77 4.35
CA LYS A 210 -2.99 21.19 5.34
C LYS A 210 -3.54 19.83 5.78
N ILE A 211 -2.69 18.79 5.76
CA ILE A 211 -3.08 17.51 6.35
C ILE A 211 -3.12 17.68 7.87
N ARG A 212 -4.28 17.40 8.46
CA ARG A 212 -4.50 17.44 9.91
C ARG A 212 -4.35 16.04 10.52
N ARG A 213 -4.97 15.05 9.90
CA ARG A 213 -4.98 13.67 10.37
C ARG A 213 -4.63 12.70 9.26
N VAL A 214 -3.95 11.62 9.65
CA VAL A 214 -3.75 10.43 8.83
C VAL A 214 -4.44 9.28 9.53
N VAL A 215 -5.52 8.77 8.95
CA VAL A 215 -6.22 7.58 9.43
C VAL A 215 -5.60 6.37 8.74
N VAL A 216 -5.12 5.42 9.54
CA VAL A 216 -4.50 4.19 9.05
C VAL A 216 -5.40 3.00 9.39
N SER A 217 -5.97 2.35 8.37
CA SER A 217 -6.72 1.09 8.55
C SER A 217 -5.79 -0.07 8.87
N CYS A 218 -6.37 -1.14 9.38
CA CYS A 218 -5.65 -2.40 9.62
C CYS A 218 -6.59 -3.59 9.43
N PRO A 219 -6.08 -4.79 9.08
CA PRO A 219 -6.86 -6.01 9.09
C PRO A 219 -7.52 -6.25 10.45
N THR A 220 -8.73 -6.77 10.44
CA THR A 220 -9.57 -6.93 11.64
C THR A 220 -8.92 -7.80 12.71
N ALA A 221 -8.21 -8.85 12.29
CA ALA A 221 -7.53 -9.78 13.19
C ALA A 221 -6.02 -9.52 13.32
N MET A 222 -5.54 -8.34 12.89
CA MET A 222 -4.13 -7.97 13.05
C MET A 222 -3.78 -7.90 14.55
N ILE A 223 -2.72 -8.57 14.95
CA ILE A 223 -2.27 -8.55 16.36
C ILE A 223 -1.82 -7.14 16.77
N LYS A 224 -2.00 -6.80 18.05
CA LYS A 224 -1.73 -5.46 18.58
C LYS A 224 -0.30 -4.97 18.29
N ALA A 225 0.70 -5.84 18.41
CA ALA A 225 2.08 -5.49 18.13
C ALA A 225 2.29 -5.02 16.68
N GLU A 226 1.65 -5.69 15.71
CA GLU A 226 1.72 -5.30 14.31
C GLU A 226 0.90 -4.03 14.03
N GLN A 227 -0.26 -3.85 14.71
CA GLN A 227 -1.02 -2.61 14.64
C GLN A 227 -0.21 -1.41 15.10
N ILE A 228 0.54 -1.56 16.21
CA ILE A 228 1.45 -0.54 16.73
C ILE A 228 2.58 -0.29 15.72
N ALA A 229 3.24 -1.33 15.23
CA ALA A 229 4.33 -1.21 14.28
C ALA A 229 3.92 -0.49 12.98
N LEU A 230 2.72 -0.81 12.45
CA LEU A 230 2.16 -0.17 11.26
C LEU A 230 2.00 1.35 11.44
N ARG A 231 1.43 1.78 12.58
CA ARG A 231 1.22 3.20 12.88
C ARG A 231 2.49 3.91 13.28
N GLN A 232 3.41 3.20 13.95
CA GLN A 232 4.74 3.74 14.24
C GLN A 232 5.49 4.14 12.96
N CYS A 233 5.44 3.30 11.92
CA CYS A 233 6.02 3.64 10.62
C CYS A 233 5.41 4.92 10.02
N ALA A 234 4.09 5.12 10.18
CA ALA A 234 3.42 6.35 9.73
C ALA A 234 3.83 7.57 10.56
N GLU A 235 3.87 7.45 11.89
CA GLU A 235 4.32 8.53 12.77
C GLU A 235 5.78 8.92 12.50
N ASP A 236 6.64 7.93 12.27
CA ASP A 236 8.06 8.19 11.97
C ASP A 236 8.24 8.84 10.59
N ALA A 237 7.45 8.45 9.59
CA ALA A 237 7.41 9.14 8.31
C ALA A 237 6.99 10.62 8.45
N ILE A 238 6.01 10.94 9.30
CA ILE A 238 5.60 12.32 9.60
C ILE A 238 6.72 13.09 10.29
N LYS A 239 7.39 12.49 11.29
CA LYS A 239 8.51 13.11 11.98
C LYS A 239 9.66 13.46 11.01
N ILE A 240 9.98 12.57 10.08
CA ILE A 240 10.98 12.82 9.04
C ILE A 240 10.57 14.01 8.17
N ILE A 241 9.34 14.06 7.67
CA ILE A 241 8.84 15.17 6.86
C ILE A 241 8.90 16.49 7.64
N ASN A 242 8.50 16.49 8.90
CA ASN A 242 8.52 17.69 9.73
C ASN A 242 9.94 18.16 10.01
N ASN A 243 10.89 17.25 10.21
CA ASN A 243 12.28 17.61 10.43
C ASN A 243 12.94 18.19 9.16
N LEU A 244 12.67 17.65 7.99
CA LEU A 244 13.13 18.21 6.70
C LEU A 244 12.70 19.66 6.51
N LYS A 245 11.51 20.02 6.97
CA LYS A 245 10.97 21.37 6.89
C LYS A 245 11.76 22.34 7.77
N SER A 246 12.23 21.89 8.93
CA SER A 246 13.03 22.73 9.84
C SER A 246 14.38 23.12 9.22
N TYR A 247 14.98 22.26 8.42
CA TYR A 247 16.22 22.57 7.68
C TYR A 247 16.00 23.58 6.54
N SER A 248 14.83 23.55 5.91
CA SER A 248 14.48 24.47 4.81
C SER A 248 14.10 25.87 5.33
N SER A 249 13.63 26.00 6.57
CA SER A 249 13.15 27.28 7.14
C SER A 249 14.25 28.19 7.70
N ASN A 250 15.49 27.75 7.74
CA ASN A 250 16.66 28.60 8.07
C ASN A 250 16.99 29.61 6.95
N SER A 251 16.33 29.56 5.80
CA SER A 251 16.33 30.60 4.78
C SER A 251 15.24 31.64 5.06
N THR A 252 15.63 32.72 5.60
CA THR A 252 15.15 34.11 5.81
C THR A 252 13.76 34.61 5.34
N THR A 253 12.77 33.79 5.10
CA THR A 253 11.40 34.30 4.83
C THR A 253 10.36 33.63 5.70
N ASN A 254 9.85 34.37 6.70
CA ASN A 254 8.79 33.98 7.63
C ASN A 254 7.46 33.53 6.98
N ALA A 255 7.33 33.63 5.67
CA ALA A 255 6.08 33.33 4.96
C ALA A 255 5.79 31.82 4.80
N ASN A 256 6.76 30.96 4.98
CA ASN A 256 6.60 29.52 4.81
C ASN A 256 6.48 28.73 6.12
N LYS A 257 6.71 29.37 7.26
CA LYS A 257 6.73 28.70 8.57
C LYS A 257 5.35 28.15 8.97
N ASP A 258 4.28 28.86 8.64
CA ASP A 258 2.91 28.53 9.09
C ASP A 258 2.25 27.38 8.31
N ILE A 259 2.78 27.02 7.12
CA ILE A 259 2.14 26.01 6.27
C ILE A 259 2.44 24.59 6.76
N TYR A 260 3.60 24.44 7.37
CA TYR A 260 4.17 23.17 7.73
C TYR A 260 4.20 22.95 9.26
N ASP A 261 3.79 23.94 10.02
CA ASP A 261 3.85 23.93 11.50
C ASP A 261 2.63 23.27 12.11
N THR A 262 2.20 22.16 11.52
CA THR A 262 1.05 21.43 11.99
C THR A 262 1.43 20.07 12.48
N GLU A 263 1.06 19.81 13.71
CA GLU A 263 1.00 18.46 14.24
C GLU A 263 0.02 17.63 13.41
N VAL A 264 0.56 16.84 12.48
CA VAL A 264 -0.22 15.81 11.81
C VAL A 264 -0.36 14.66 12.79
N SER A 265 -1.57 14.30 13.14
CA SER A 265 -1.84 13.15 14.01
C SER A 265 -2.11 11.89 13.19
N VAL A 266 -1.55 10.77 13.62
CA VAL A 266 -1.92 9.43 13.13
C VAL A 266 -3.05 8.89 13.99
N ILE A 267 -4.07 8.31 13.39
CA ILE A 267 -5.26 7.79 14.07
C ILE A 267 -5.48 6.32 13.69
N PRO A 268 -5.63 5.43 14.69
CA PRO A 268 -5.28 5.65 16.10
C PRO A 268 -3.78 5.86 16.27
N SER A 269 -3.39 6.68 17.26
CA SER A 269 -1.98 6.91 17.55
C SER A 269 -1.34 5.70 18.25
N VAL A 270 -0.02 5.58 18.15
CA VAL A 270 0.75 4.56 18.88
C VAL A 270 0.51 4.67 20.38
N LYS A 271 0.42 5.91 20.90
CA LYS A 271 0.16 6.17 22.32
C LYS A 271 -1.21 5.64 22.76
N GLU A 272 -2.27 5.92 21.99
CA GLU A 272 -3.61 5.41 22.28
C GLU A 272 -3.66 3.89 22.29
N LEU A 273 -3.04 3.23 21.32
CA LEU A 273 -2.97 1.78 21.26
C LEU A 273 -2.16 1.16 22.42
N SER A 274 -1.16 1.86 22.94
CA SER A 274 -0.29 1.35 24.02
C SER A 274 -0.90 1.47 25.41
N LEU A 275 -1.82 2.42 25.64
CA LEU A 275 -2.39 2.72 26.95
C LEU A 275 -3.48 1.72 27.43
N ASN A 276 -3.99 0.85 26.58
CA ASN A 276 -5.24 0.11 26.83
C ASN A 276 -5.07 -1.35 27.24
N ASP A 277 -4.00 -1.75 27.95
CA ASP A 277 -3.80 -3.16 28.29
C ASP A 277 -4.62 -3.67 29.50
N ASP A 278 -5.12 -2.80 30.38
CA ASP A 278 -5.69 -3.25 31.67
C ASP A 278 -7.23 -3.31 31.72
N ASN A 279 -7.97 -2.84 30.71
CA ASN A 279 -9.44 -2.84 30.72
C ASN A 279 -10.06 -3.22 29.37
N LEU A 280 -10.15 -4.52 29.11
CA LEU A 280 -10.81 -5.10 27.92
C LEU A 280 -12.30 -4.69 27.78
N GLU A 281 -12.98 -4.39 28.90
CA GLU A 281 -14.39 -3.98 28.91
C GLU A 281 -14.62 -2.51 28.53
N GLN A 282 -13.60 -1.66 28.55
CA GLN A 282 -13.68 -0.25 28.21
C GLN A 282 -13.16 0.13 26.82
N ARG A 283 -12.86 -0.84 25.97
CA ARG A 283 -12.52 -0.58 24.57
C ARG A 283 -13.74 -0.06 23.80
N ASN A 284 -14.10 1.19 24.03
CA ASN A 284 -15.03 1.92 23.19
C ASN A 284 -14.36 2.58 21.96
N GLU A 285 -13.08 2.35 21.76
CA GLU A 285 -12.33 2.99 20.69
C GLU A 285 -12.23 2.06 19.47
N TRP A 286 -12.81 2.53 18.40
CA TRP A 286 -12.71 1.85 17.12
C TRP A 286 -11.26 1.92 16.61
N ILE A 287 -10.70 0.76 16.30
CA ILE A 287 -9.31 0.63 15.80
C ILE A 287 -9.16 0.89 14.30
N TYR A 288 -10.24 1.28 13.61
CA TYR A 288 -10.27 1.47 12.16
C TYR A 288 -9.91 0.19 11.38
N ASP A 289 -10.49 -0.94 11.80
CA ASP A 289 -10.32 -2.19 11.09
C ASP A 289 -11.12 -2.21 9.77
N GLU A 290 -10.55 -2.95 8.80
CA GLU A 290 -11.03 -2.99 7.42
C GLU A 290 -12.44 -3.58 7.31
N ALA A 291 -12.76 -4.65 8.06
CA ALA A 291 -14.08 -5.29 7.95
C ALA A 291 -15.19 -4.44 8.57
N SER A 292 -14.94 -3.80 9.72
CA SER A 292 -15.90 -2.85 10.31
C SER A 292 -16.13 -1.66 9.38
N ALA A 293 -15.07 -1.14 8.76
CA ALA A 293 -15.18 -0.04 7.82
C ALA A 293 -16.04 -0.42 6.60
N ALA A 294 -15.83 -1.60 6.03
CA ALA A 294 -16.62 -2.12 4.92
C ALA A 294 -18.11 -2.27 5.27
N GLN A 295 -18.41 -2.80 6.47
CA GLN A 295 -19.79 -2.91 6.96
C GLN A 295 -20.45 -1.53 7.15
N MET A 296 -19.71 -0.55 7.67
CA MET A 296 -20.22 0.82 7.85
C MET A 296 -20.52 1.50 6.51
N VAL A 297 -19.65 1.34 5.51
CA VAL A 297 -19.86 1.88 4.15
C VAL A 297 -21.11 1.25 3.52
N TYR A 298 -21.28 -0.06 3.65
CA TYR A 298 -22.47 -0.76 3.18
C TYR A 298 -23.74 -0.23 3.86
N LEU A 299 -23.76 -0.16 5.19
CA LEU A 299 -24.91 0.33 5.95
C LEU A 299 -25.26 1.78 5.58
N TYR A 300 -24.25 2.63 5.48
CA TYR A 300 -24.45 4.03 5.09
C TYR A 300 -25.06 4.12 3.70
N GLY A 301 -24.49 3.44 2.69
CA GLY A 301 -25.01 3.45 1.34
C GLY A 301 -26.46 2.91 1.26
N MET A 302 -26.75 1.81 1.97
CA MET A 302 -28.11 1.27 2.02
C MET A 302 -29.09 2.24 2.65
N ILE A 303 -28.77 2.77 3.83
CA ILE A 303 -29.70 3.68 4.56
C ILE A 303 -29.88 4.99 3.82
N ILE A 304 -28.81 5.64 3.38
CA ILE A 304 -28.86 6.96 2.75
C ILE A 304 -29.38 6.87 1.31
N ASP A 305 -28.76 6.03 0.47
CA ASP A 305 -29.02 6.04 -0.96
C ASP A 305 -30.28 5.24 -1.33
N LYS A 306 -30.54 4.11 -0.66
CA LYS A 306 -31.66 3.24 -0.99
C LYS A 306 -32.91 3.51 -0.17
N PHE A 307 -32.78 3.92 1.08
CA PHE A 307 -33.89 4.18 2.00
C PHE A 307 -34.08 5.66 2.35
N GLY A 308 -33.39 6.58 1.66
CA GLY A 308 -33.53 8.03 1.82
C GLY A 308 -33.26 8.53 3.25
N GLY A 309 -32.29 7.93 3.94
CA GLY A 309 -31.92 8.27 5.32
C GLY A 309 -32.82 7.62 6.39
N ASN A 310 -33.81 6.80 6.00
CA ASN A 310 -34.76 6.19 6.94
C ASN A 310 -34.25 4.82 7.43
N ALA A 311 -33.44 4.83 8.49
CA ALA A 311 -32.89 3.63 9.09
C ALA A 311 -33.96 2.68 9.65
N LYS A 312 -35.08 3.19 10.21
CA LYS A 312 -36.18 2.36 10.71
C LYS A 312 -36.80 1.54 9.57
N LYS A 313 -37.02 2.17 8.40
CA LYS A 313 -37.56 1.49 7.24
C LYS A 313 -36.59 0.41 6.73
N PHE A 314 -35.29 0.72 6.69
CA PHE A 314 -34.24 -0.24 6.35
C PHE A 314 -34.25 -1.46 7.28
N TYR A 315 -34.25 -1.24 8.60
CA TYR A 315 -34.30 -2.31 9.60
C TYR A 315 -35.58 -3.16 9.47
N ASN A 316 -36.75 -2.56 9.24
CA ASN A 316 -37.99 -3.28 9.09
C ASN A 316 -38.00 -4.25 7.90
N VAL A 317 -37.20 -3.96 6.84
CA VAL A 317 -37.08 -4.83 5.68
C VAL A 317 -36.08 -5.96 5.91
N PHE A 318 -34.93 -5.67 6.55
CA PHE A 318 -33.81 -6.59 6.64
C PHE A 318 -33.65 -7.30 7.99
N LYS A 319 -34.29 -6.81 9.06
CA LYS A 319 -34.22 -7.48 10.36
C LYS A 319 -34.83 -8.86 10.31
N LYS A 320 -34.16 -9.86 10.86
CA LYS A 320 -34.69 -11.19 11.04
C LYS A 320 -35.64 -11.17 12.25
N VAL A 321 -36.90 -11.49 12.05
CA VAL A 321 -37.88 -11.63 13.13
C VAL A 321 -37.60 -12.95 13.83
N ASN A 322 -37.04 -12.93 15.01
CA ASN A 322 -36.97 -14.09 15.88
C ASN A 322 -38.34 -14.25 16.56
N GLU A 323 -39.09 -15.28 16.22
CA GLU A 323 -40.41 -15.61 16.78
C GLU A 323 -40.38 -15.81 18.31
N ASN A 324 -39.19 -16.07 18.91
CA ASN A 324 -39.01 -16.36 20.33
C ASN A 324 -38.59 -15.18 21.20
N SER A 325 -38.42 -13.97 20.65
CA SER A 325 -38.06 -12.81 21.44
C SER A 325 -39.25 -11.90 21.67
N SER A 326 -39.80 -11.96 22.88
CA SER A 326 -40.90 -11.12 23.39
C SER A 326 -40.56 -9.63 23.57
N GLY A 327 -39.66 -9.09 22.82
CA GLY A 327 -39.31 -7.68 22.76
C GLY A 327 -38.46 -7.47 21.53
N GLY A 328 -39.12 -7.08 20.44
CA GLY A 328 -38.47 -6.91 19.14
C GLY A 328 -37.33 -5.91 19.20
N LYS A 329 -36.15 -6.38 19.50
CA LYS A 329 -34.94 -5.58 19.37
C LYS A 329 -34.73 -5.23 17.91
N ASN A 330 -34.51 -3.98 17.62
CA ASN A 330 -34.13 -3.52 16.28
C ASN A 330 -32.65 -3.84 16.06
N GLU A 331 -32.34 -5.13 15.89
CA GLU A 331 -30.98 -5.65 15.64
C GLU A 331 -30.89 -6.20 14.20
N LEU A 332 -29.80 -5.89 13.53
CA LEU A 332 -29.45 -6.41 12.22
C LEU A 332 -28.10 -7.10 12.30
N ARG A 333 -28.03 -8.39 11.94
CA ARG A 333 -26.76 -9.12 11.86
C ARG A 333 -26.18 -9.04 10.46
N ILE A 334 -24.93 -8.60 10.39
CA ILE A 334 -24.15 -8.55 9.16
C ILE A 334 -22.94 -9.44 9.30
N ALA A 335 -22.74 -10.31 8.30
CA ALA A 335 -21.51 -11.06 8.10
C ALA A 335 -20.79 -10.47 6.89
N SER A 336 -19.54 -10.11 7.05
CA SER A 336 -18.65 -9.69 5.96
C SER A 336 -17.51 -10.69 5.84
N PHE A 337 -17.16 -11.01 4.59
CA PHE A 337 -16.00 -11.82 4.26
C PHE A 337 -15.16 -11.03 3.27
N ASP A 338 -13.99 -10.62 3.72
CA ASP A 338 -13.04 -9.84 2.93
C ASP A 338 -11.86 -10.72 2.51
N VAL A 339 -11.67 -10.86 1.19
CA VAL A 339 -10.56 -11.64 0.62
C VAL A 339 -9.49 -10.66 0.15
N GLY A 340 -8.50 -10.45 1.00
CA GLY A 340 -7.33 -9.64 0.66
C GLY A 340 -6.30 -10.39 -0.18
N GLY A 341 -5.12 -9.78 -0.36
CA GLY A 341 -3.99 -10.46 -1.03
C GLY A 341 -3.33 -11.52 -0.16
N GLY A 342 -3.20 -11.30 1.13
CA GLY A 342 -2.46 -12.18 2.05
C GLY A 342 -3.28 -12.79 3.17
N THR A 343 -4.48 -12.27 3.44
CA THR A 343 -5.42 -12.76 4.46
C THR A 343 -6.84 -12.65 3.96
N SER A 344 -7.71 -13.52 4.46
CA SER A 344 -9.15 -13.41 4.31
C SER A 344 -9.76 -13.20 5.69
N ASP A 345 -10.52 -12.14 5.86
CA ASP A 345 -11.09 -11.73 7.15
C ASP A 345 -12.60 -11.97 7.16
N LEU A 346 -13.08 -12.70 8.19
CA LEU A 346 -14.49 -12.91 8.46
C LEU A 346 -14.88 -12.11 9.70
N MET A 347 -15.93 -11.30 9.59
CA MET A 347 -16.48 -10.57 10.72
C MET A 347 -18.00 -10.70 10.76
N ILE A 348 -18.54 -10.97 11.92
CA ILE A 348 -19.98 -11.00 12.20
C ILE A 348 -20.29 -9.98 13.28
N THR A 349 -21.16 -9.01 12.96
CA THR A 349 -21.53 -7.91 13.85
C THR A 349 -23.04 -7.77 13.93
N ASP A 350 -23.57 -7.63 15.13
CA ASP A 350 -24.94 -7.16 15.35
C ASP A 350 -24.95 -5.64 15.43
N TYR A 351 -25.82 -5.00 14.67
CA TYR A 351 -26.08 -3.57 14.72
C TYR A 351 -27.41 -3.30 15.37
N GLU A 352 -27.41 -2.66 16.53
CA GLU A 352 -28.61 -2.20 17.22
C GLU A 352 -28.96 -0.80 16.76
N LEU A 353 -30.22 -0.64 16.30
CA LEU A 353 -30.76 0.69 16.03
C LEU A 353 -31.34 1.27 17.31
N LYS A 354 -30.69 2.30 17.86
CA LYS A 354 -31.21 3.05 18.99
C LYS A 354 -32.21 4.10 18.52
N ASP A 355 -33.36 4.10 19.19
CA ASP A 355 -34.39 5.11 18.97
C ASP A 355 -34.08 6.34 19.84
N SER A 356 -33.14 7.16 19.38
CA SER A 356 -32.76 8.43 20.02
C SER A 356 -33.15 9.60 19.13
N GLN A 357 -32.90 10.82 19.59
CA GLN A 357 -33.13 12.05 18.83
C GLN A 357 -32.36 12.05 17.48
N TYR A 358 -31.27 11.26 17.40
CA TYR A 358 -30.50 10.99 16.20
C TYR A 358 -30.47 9.49 15.92
N VAL A 359 -30.41 9.13 14.64
CA VAL A 359 -30.21 7.73 14.23
C VAL A 359 -28.81 7.27 14.66
N GLU A 360 -28.75 6.41 15.65
CA GLU A 360 -27.51 5.82 16.14
C GLU A 360 -27.53 4.32 15.90
N LEU A 361 -26.51 3.81 15.19
CA LEU A 361 -26.26 2.39 15.00
C LEU A 361 -25.13 1.97 15.95
N LYS A 362 -25.47 1.10 16.90
CA LYS A 362 -24.49 0.56 17.85
C LYS A 362 -23.98 -0.79 17.36
N PRO A 363 -22.70 -0.90 16.94
CA PRO A 363 -22.11 -2.18 16.58
C PRO A 363 -21.84 -3.02 17.83
N LYS A 364 -22.07 -4.31 17.70
CA LYS A 364 -21.70 -5.33 18.67
C LYS A 364 -21.03 -6.48 17.93
N PRO A 365 -19.69 -6.48 17.83
CA PRO A 365 -18.95 -7.58 17.22
C PRO A 365 -19.23 -8.87 17.96
N LEU A 366 -19.59 -9.93 17.23
CA LEU A 366 -19.86 -11.26 17.76
C LEU A 366 -18.72 -12.23 17.48
N TYR A 367 -18.14 -12.10 16.31
CA TYR A 367 -17.10 -13.01 15.84
C TYR A 367 -16.20 -12.28 14.84
N TRP A 368 -14.90 -12.50 14.91
CA TRP A 368 -13.94 -12.08 13.91
C TRP A 368 -12.77 -13.06 13.87
N GLU A 369 -12.34 -13.40 12.68
CA GLU A 369 -11.19 -14.29 12.46
C GLU A 369 -10.52 -13.95 11.13
N SER A 370 -9.21 -14.18 11.06
CA SER A 370 -8.40 -14.02 9.85
C SER A 370 -7.81 -15.36 9.44
N PHE A 371 -7.96 -15.67 8.17
CA PHE A 371 -7.43 -16.88 7.56
C PHE A 371 -6.23 -16.54 6.68
N LYS A 372 -5.19 -17.37 6.69
CA LYS A 372 -3.99 -17.18 5.84
C LYS A 372 -4.18 -17.69 4.41
N ILE A 373 -5.40 -17.95 3.98
CA ILE A 373 -5.73 -18.32 2.60
C ILE A 373 -6.36 -17.10 1.94
N ALA A 374 -5.77 -16.62 0.86
CA ALA A 374 -6.15 -15.36 0.24
C ALA A 374 -5.84 -15.31 -1.25
N GLY A 375 -5.95 -14.12 -1.85
CA GLY A 375 -5.72 -13.91 -3.28
C GLY A 375 -4.33 -14.32 -3.77
N ASP A 376 -3.30 -14.18 -2.96
CA ASP A 376 -1.94 -14.57 -3.32
C ASP A 376 -1.79 -16.09 -3.44
N ASP A 377 -2.52 -16.88 -2.61
CA ASP A 377 -2.54 -18.34 -2.72
C ASP A 377 -3.25 -18.79 -3.99
N LEU A 378 -4.36 -18.10 -4.34
CA LEU A 378 -5.04 -18.35 -5.60
C LEU A 378 -4.13 -18.03 -6.78
N LEU A 379 -3.42 -16.91 -6.72
CA LEU A 379 -2.49 -16.48 -7.75
C LEU A 379 -1.34 -17.48 -7.91
N GLU A 380 -0.79 -17.97 -6.80
CA GLU A 380 0.24 -19.02 -6.79
C GLU A 380 -0.28 -20.30 -7.46
N GLN A 381 -1.50 -20.73 -7.14
CA GLN A 381 -2.11 -21.92 -7.74
C GLN A 381 -2.34 -21.75 -9.26
N ILE A 382 -2.79 -20.57 -9.69
CA ILE A 382 -2.94 -20.29 -11.12
C ILE A 382 -1.59 -20.34 -11.83
N ILE A 383 -0.56 -19.72 -11.27
CA ILE A 383 0.79 -19.74 -11.84
C ILE A 383 1.28 -21.19 -11.93
N GLN A 384 1.16 -21.95 -10.85
CA GLN A 384 1.64 -23.33 -10.80
C GLN A 384 0.89 -24.23 -11.78
N GLN A 385 -0.44 -24.25 -11.70
CA GLN A 385 -1.27 -25.21 -12.44
C GLN A 385 -1.48 -24.84 -13.90
N VAL A 386 -1.65 -23.55 -14.19
CA VAL A 386 -1.99 -23.10 -15.55
C VAL A 386 -0.73 -22.75 -16.35
N ILE A 387 0.18 -21.97 -15.76
CA ILE A 387 1.33 -21.42 -16.50
C ILE A 387 2.51 -22.41 -16.51
N ILE A 388 2.84 -22.98 -15.35
CA ILE A 388 4.02 -23.83 -15.22
C ILE A 388 3.72 -25.27 -15.67
N GLU A 389 2.71 -25.89 -15.12
CA GLU A 389 2.39 -27.31 -15.38
C GLU A 389 1.54 -27.48 -16.64
N GLY A 390 0.46 -26.71 -16.80
CA GLY A 390 -0.52 -26.86 -17.87
C GLY A 390 -1.19 -28.22 -17.86
N GLU A 391 -1.73 -28.66 -19.01
CA GLU A 391 -2.28 -30.00 -19.20
C GLU A 391 -1.24 -30.94 -19.83
N PRO A 392 -0.56 -31.78 -19.05
CA PRO A 392 0.56 -32.59 -19.55
C PRO A 392 0.20 -33.55 -20.69
N LYS A 393 -1.10 -33.90 -20.82
CA LYS A 393 -1.60 -34.84 -21.85
C LYS A 393 -1.99 -34.16 -23.16
N ASN A 394 -2.07 -32.81 -23.18
CA ASN A 394 -2.44 -32.05 -24.37
C ASN A 394 -1.29 -31.16 -24.78
N GLU A 395 -0.61 -31.49 -25.88
CA GLU A 395 0.54 -30.70 -26.37
C GLU A 395 0.19 -29.24 -26.67
N ALA A 396 -1.05 -28.94 -27.02
CA ALA A 396 -1.50 -27.58 -27.30
C ALA A 396 -1.75 -26.75 -26.00
N GLN A 397 -1.86 -27.40 -24.85
CA GLN A 397 -2.13 -26.79 -23.54
C GLN A 397 -1.02 -27.08 -22.53
N GLN A 398 0.15 -27.39 -23.03
CA GLN A 398 1.32 -27.70 -22.22
C GLN A 398 1.85 -26.42 -21.56
N GLY A 399 2.10 -26.48 -20.25
CA GLY A 399 2.69 -25.36 -19.52
C GLY A 399 4.19 -25.15 -19.85
N CYS A 400 4.74 -24.06 -19.32
CA CYS A 400 6.15 -23.69 -19.54
C CYS A 400 7.13 -24.81 -19.17
N CYS A 401 6.84 -25.58 -18.13
CA CYS A 401 7.70 -26.67 -17.68
C CYS A 401 7.85 -27.75 -18.78
N GLY A 402 6.74 -28.20 -19.35
CA GLY A 402 6.76 -29.20 -20.41
C GLY A 402 7.43 -28.71 -21.70
N ALA A 403 7.15 -27.46 -22.09
CA ALA A 403 7.78 -26.88 -23.28
C ALA A 403 9.32 -26.77 -23.13
N ILE A 404 9.79 -26.31 -21.98
CA ILE A 404 11.24 -26.22 -21.69
C ILE A 404 11.87 -27.63 -21.60
N GLU A 405 11.16 -28.59 -21.01
CA GLU A 405 11.62 -29.98 -20.96
C GLU A 405 11.88 -30.53 -22.35
N GLN A 406 10.95 -30.35 -23.28
CA GLN A 406 11.11 -30.79 -24.66
C GLN A 406 12.34 -30.16 -25.31
N GLU A 407 12.53 -28.85 -25.18
CA GLU A 407 13.69 -28.17 -25.76
C GLU A 407 15.02 -28.62 -25.13
N LEU A 408 15.08 -28.80 -23.82
CA LEU A 408 16.27 -29.28 -23.15
C LEU A 408 16.63 -30.72 -23.60
N ARG A 409 15.63 -31.58 -23.81
CA ARG A 409 15.83 -32.92 -24.34
C ARG A 409 16.34 -32.90 -25.79
N LYS A 410 15.80 -32.05 -26.66
CA LYS A 410 16.29 -31.82 -28.02
C LYS A 410 17.75 -31.37 -28.02
N LEU A 411 18.18 -30.58 -27.06
CA LEU A 411 19.54 -30.11 -26.86
C LEU A 411 20.47 -31.18 -26.22
N GLY A 412 19.97 -32.39 -25.99
CA GLY A 412 20.79 -33.51 -25.44
C GLY A 412 21.13 -33.35 -23.95
N ARG A 413 20.38 -32.55 -23.19
CA ARG A 413 20.62 -32.40 -21.75
C ARG A 413 20.15 -33.63 -20.98
N SER A 414 21.02 -34.20 -20.15
CA SER A 414 20.73 -35.42 -19.37
C SER A 414 19.99 -35.16 -18.05
N ASN A 415 20.22 -34.03 -17.40
CA ASN A 415 19.63 -33.72 -16.10
C ASN A 415 18.49 -32.68 -16.21
N VAL A 416 17.51 -32.97 -17.08
CA VAL A 416 16.40 -32.05 -17.35
C VAL A 416 15.52 -31.81 -16.09
N GLY A 417 15.16 -32.91 -15.40
CA GLY A 417 14.33 -32.80 -14.18
C GLY A 417 14.97 -31.98 -13.07
N GLY A 418 16.28 -32.09 -12.87
CA GLY A 418 17.01 -31.28 -11.89
C GLY A 418 17.05 -29.79 -12.25
N VAL A 419 17.14 -29.46 -13.54
CA VAL A 419 17.13 -28.08 -14.02
C VAL A 419 15.72 -27.44 -13.80
N LEU A 420 14.68 -28.17 -14.19
CA LEU A 420 13.29 -27.70 -14.04
C LEU A 420 12.90 -27.55 -12.57
N ASN A 421 13.25 -28.51 -11.73
CA ASN A 421 12.98 -28.42 -10.29
C ASN A 421 13.78 -27.28 -9.61
N GLY A 422 15.00 -27.04 -10.05
CA GLY A 422 15.80 -25.89 -9.59
C GLY A 422 15.17 -24.56 -9.99
N PHE A 423 14.59 -24.43 -11.18
CA PHE A 423 14.01 -23.19 -11.67
C PHE A 423 12.57 -22.96 -11.19
N PHE A 424 11.69 -23.94 -11.30
CA PHE A 424 10.26 -23.84 -10.97
C PHE A 424 9.92 -24.38 -9.58
N GLY A 425 10.71 -25.28 -9.02
CA GLY A 425 10.46 -25.91 -7.73
C GLY A 425 10.98 -25.13 -6.52
N GLN A 426 10.85 -25.74 -5.35
CA GLN A 426 11.29 -25.15 -4.08
C GLN A 426 12.82 -25.13 -3.88
N ASP A 427 13.58 -25.85 -4.69
CA ASP A 427 15.02 -26.05 -4.52
C ASP A 427 15.85 -24.90 -5.11
N SER A 428 15.44 -23.67 -4.81
CA SER A 428 16.03 -22.42 -5.34
C SER A 428 17.50 -22.22 -4.97
N ASN A 429 18.03 -22.98 -4.00
CA ASN A 429 19.43 -22.90 -3.59
C ASN A 429 20.39 -23.46 -4.66
N ARG A 430 19.88 -24.27 -5.59
CA ARG A 430 20.70 -24.90 -6.64
C ARG A 430 20.93 -24.02 -7.88
N ILE A 431 20.16 -22.94 -8.04
CA ILE A 431 20.20 -22.17 -9.30
C ILE A 431 21.14 -20.95 -9.26
N GLY A 432 21.97 -20.77 -8.33
CA GLY A 432 22.89 -19.63 -8.27
C GLY A 432 22.19 -18.26 -8.45
N TYR A 433 22.95 -17.18 -8.36
CA TYR A 433 22.41 -15.81 -8.43
C TYR A 433 21.66 -15.52 -9.75
N ARG A 434 22.31 -15.81 -10.89
CA ARG A 434 21.72 -15.53 -12.22
C ARG A 434 20.39 -16.28 -12.44
N GLY A 435 20.31 -17.54 -11.97
CA GLY A 435 19.07 -18.32 -12.06
C GLY A 435 17.96 -17.75 -11.18
N LYS A 436 18.28 -17.29 -9.96
CA LYS A 436 17.32 -16.62 -9.09
C LYS A 436 16.76 -15.35 -9.72
N LEU A 437 17.61 -14.56 -10.35
CA LEU A 437 17.23 -13.34 -11.04
C LEU A 437 16.32 -13.62 -12.24
N MET A 438 16.69 -14.59 -13.08
CA MET A 438 15.85 -15.05 -14.21
C MET A 438 14.47 -15.52 -13.72
N ARG A 439 14.42 -16.26 -12.60
CA ARG A 439 13.17 -16.69 -11.98
C ARG A 439 12.33 -15.50 -11.51
N THR A 440 12.95 -14.52 -10.86
CA THR A 440 12.26 -13.30 -10.42
C THR A 440 11.68 -12.52 -11.61
N ASN A 441 12.46 -12.38 -12.70
CA ASN A 441 12.00 -11.72 -13.91
C ASN A 441 10.88 -12.51 -14.60
N PHE A 442 10.99 -13.82 -14.69
CA PHE A 442 9.91 -14.67 -15.20
C PHE A 442 8.61 -14.47 -14.40
N VAL A 443 8.70 -14.47 -13.08
CA VAL A 443 7.50 -14.25 -12.23
C VAL A 443 6.92 -12.86 -12.45
N ASN A 444 7.74 -11.82 -12.41
CA ASN A 444 7.24 -10.43 -12.45
C ASN A 444 6.80 -10.00 -13.86
N GLN A 445 7.52 -10.42 -14.90
CA GLN A 445 7.32 -9.94 -16.27
C GLN A 445 6.40 -10.84 -17.11
N ILE A 446 6.24 -12.10 -16.70
CA ILE A 446 5.49 -13.10 -17.47
C ILE A 446 4.36 -13.69 -16.62
N ALA A 447 4.70 -14.40 -15.55
CA ALA A 447 3.72 -15.22 -14.83
C ALA A 447 2.64 -14.39 -14.13
N LEU A 448 3.01 -13.33 -13.43
CA LEU A 448 2.05 -12.46 -12.73
C LEU A 448 1.13 -11.69 -13.68
N PRO A 449 1.61 -11.06 -14.77
CA PRO A 449 0.72 -10.42 -15.74
C PRO A 449 -0.28 -11.40 -16.36
N ILE A 450 0.18 -12.57 -16.78
CA ILE A 450 -0.70 -13.60 -17.36
C ILE A 450 -1.72 -14.10 -16.34
N ALA A 451 -1.30 -14.41 -15.11
CA ALA A 451 -2.21 -14.89 -14.07
C ALA A 451 -3.27 -13.84 -13.68
N ASN A 452 -2.88 -12.57 -13.61
CA ASN A 452 -3.83 -11.48 -13.36
C ASN A 452 -4.86 -11.36 -14.49
N GLU A 453 -4.41 -11.43 -15.75
CA GLU A 453 -5.30 -11.38 -16.91
C GLU A 453 -6.23 -12.61 -16.95
N PHE A 454 -5.72 -13.79 -16.61
CA PHE A 454 -6.51 -15.00 -16.46
C PHE A 454 -7.62 -14.80 -15.42
N MET A 455 -7.33 -14.26 -14.25
CA MET A 455 -8.33 -13.99 -13.21
C MET A 455 -9.39 -12.99 -13.68
N LEU A 456 -8.99 -11.94 -14.40
CA LEU A 456 -9.93 -10.95 -14.94
C LEU A 456 -10.88 -11.54 -15.99
N ARG A 457 -10.39 -12.44 -16.85
CA ARG A 457 -11.17 -13.08 -17.90
C ARG A 457 -12.03 -14.22 -17.38
N ALA A 458 -11.57 -14.98 -16.39
CA ALA A 458 -12.31 -16.08 -15.79
C ALA A 458 -13.70 -15.67 -15.25
N ASN A 459 -13.86 -14.43 -14.83
CA ASN A 459 -15.14 -13.87 -14.39
C ASN A 459 -16.14 -13.61 -15.55
N LYS A 460 -15.67 -13.67 -16.80
CA LYS A 460 -16.48 -13.30 -17.99
C LYS A 460 -16.80 -14.49 -18.91
N SER A 461 -16.05 -15.57 -18.81
CA SER A 461 -16.25 -16.76 -19.66
C SER A 461 -15.89 -18.04 -18.91
N SER A 462 -16.48 -19.18 -19.35
CA SER A 462 -16.15 -20.51 -18.84
C SER A 462 -14.80 -21.04 -19.36
N GLU A 463 -14.29 -20.44 -20.44
CA GLU A 463 -12.99 -20.75 -21.03
C GLU A 463 -12.17 -19.47 -21.18
N VAL A 464 -10.92 -19.52 -20.72
CA VAL A 464 -9.97 -18.44 -20.86
C VAL A 464 -8.81 -18.92 -21.71
N LEU A 465 -8.72 -18.37 -22.93
CA LEU A 465 -7.59 -18.60 -23.82
C LEU A 465 -6.69 -17.36 -23.80
N LEU A 466 -5.45 -17.53 -23.39
CA LEU A 466 -4.42 -16.50 -23.43
C LEU A 466 -3.40 -16.88 -24.51
N THR A 467 -3.07 -15.93 -25.35
CA THR A 467 -2.07 -16.11 -26.40
C THR A 467 -0.84 -15.25 -26.10
N TYR A 468 0.25 -15.53 -26.78
CA TYR A 468 1.50 -14.77 -26.63
C TYR A 468 1.35 -13.27 -26.97
N ALA A 469 0.29 -12.92 -27.70
CA ALA A 469 -0.01 -11.52 -28.07
C ALA A 469 -0.84 -10.76 -26.99
N ASP A 470 -1.37 -11.48 -26.02
CA ASP A 470 -2.10 -10.93 -24.88
C ASP A 470 -1.15 -10.60 -23.74
#